data_938dec12904d4235209d54ee4c32ee35
#
_entry.id   938dec12904d4235209d54ee4c32ee35
#
_cell.length_a   1.000
_cell.length_b   1.000
_cell.length_c   1.000
_cell.angle_alpha   90.00
_cell.angle_beta   90.00
_cell.angle_gamma   90.00
#
_symmetry.space_group_name_H-M   'P 1'
#
loop_
_entity.id
_entity.type
_entity.pdbx_description
1 polymer ?
#
loop_
_entity_poly.entity_id
_entity_poly.type
_entity_poly.pdbx_seq_one_letter_code
_entity_poly.pdbx_strand_id
1 'polypeptide(L)'
;EITGIGVRIGLEFHLPFYGRFFSLLKITRGFSSNEDFLEFLHSPKVAELMKRGREVLRWRRERVLESLALWNEIQRPQLEAQWGVTVPELTGEGFSRHVGRGQASGLHLAEALHAHVQPSLRERAALLRESDSEEARAELVFLDNLSAEYIADHWLSPLEHPEMPD
;
A
#
# COMPACT_ATOMS: atom_id res chain seq x y z
N GLU A 1 -10.05 13.20 28.93
CA GLU A 1 -8.99 13.59 27.98
C GLU A 1 -8.38 12.40 27.23
N ILE A 2 -8.33 11.20 27.81
CA ILE A 2 -7.82 9.98 27.15
C ILE A 2 -8.79 9.45 26.08
N THR A 3 -10.07 9.73 26.19
CA THR A 3 -11.11 9.27 25.26
C THR A 3 -11.04 9.91 23.87
N GLY A 4 -10.56 11.13 23.75
CA GLY A 4 -10.44 11.81 22.46
C GLY A 4 -9.32 11.26 21.56
N ILE A 5 -8.20 10.85 22.15
CA ILE A 5 -7.05 10.29 21.43
C ILE A 5 -7.35 8.84 20.98
N GLY A 6 -8.01 8.06 21.84
CA GLY A 6 -8.39 6.69 21.48
C GLY A 6 -9.39 6.60 20.33
N VAL A 7 -10.31 7.55 20.23
CA VAL A 7 -11.29 7.61 19.14
C VAL A 7 -10.63 8.00 17.80
N ARG A 8 -9.67 8.92 17.78
CA ARG A 8 -8.92 9.27 16.55
C ARG A 8 -8.09 8.11 16.04
N ILE A 9 -7.35 7.44 16.91
CA ILE A 9 -6.56 6.27 16.55
C ILE A 9 -7.47 5.15 16.01
N GLY A 10 -8.62 4.94 16.60
CA GLY A 10 -9.58 3.92 16.15
C GLY A 10 -10.19 4.21 14.78
N LEU A 11 -10.31 5.47 14.37
CA LEU A 11 -10.79 5.87 13.05
C LEU A 11 -9.70 5.78 11.96
N GLU A 12 -8.46 6.00 12.33
CA GLU A 12 -7.31 5.86 11.43
C GLU A 12 -6.91 4.41 11.20
N PHE A 13 -7.11 3.56 12.21
CA PHE A 13 -6.88 2.13 12.10
C PHE A 13 -8.04 1.44 11.38
N HIS A 14 -8.04 1.62 10.13
CA HIS A 14 -8.69 0.90 9.07
C HIS A 14 -9.40 -0.39 9.44
N LEU A 15 -10.49 -0.51 8.87
CA LEU A 15 -11.46 -1.57 8.77
C LEU A 15 -10.96 -3.06 8.82
N PRO A 16 -9.72 -3.46 8.47
CA PRO A 16 -9.23 -4.81 8.75
C PRO A 16 -9.17 -5.15 10.24
N PHE A 17 -9.16 -4.16 11.11
CA PHE A 17 -9.16 -4.33 12.56
C PHE A 17 -10.55 -4.30 13.19
N TYR A 18 -11.60 -4.44 12.43
CA TYR A 18 -12.97 -4.43 12.94
C TYR A 18 -13.15 -5.29 14.17
N GLY A 19 -12.70 -6.54 14.16
CA GLY A 19 -12.84 -7.42 15.28
C GLY A 19 -12.20 -6.86 16.56
N ARG A 20 -10.99 -6.29 16.45
CA ARG A 20 -10.28 -5.68 17.58
C ARG A 20 -10.88 -4.36 18.01
N PHE A 21 -11.27 -3.52 17.04
CA PHE A 21 -11.92 -2.24 17.32
C PHE A 21 -13.25 -2.45 18.05
N PHE A 22 -14.09 -3.33 17.55
CA PHE A 22 -15.37 -3.61 18.19
C PHE A 22 -15.24 -4.33 19.52
N SER A 23 -14.24 -5.19 19.69
CA SER A 23 -13.91 -5.77 21.00
C SER A 23 -13.47 -4.71 21.99
N LEU A 24 -12.60 -3.78 21.57
CA LEU A 24 -12.17 -2.67 22.41
C LEU A 24 -13.34 -1.73 22.73
N LEU A 25 -14.18 -1.41 21.78
CA LEU A 25 -15.37 -0.59 21.95
C LEU A 25 -16.34 -1.24 22.93
N LYS A 26 -16.55 -2.54 22.83
CA LYS A 26 -17.37 -3.31 23.78
C LYS A 26 -16.85 -3.20 25.20
N ILE A 27 -15.55 -3.33 25.39
CA ILE A 27 -14.89 -3.23 26.70
C ILE A 27 -14.96 -1.80 27.25
N THR A 28 -14.64 -0.80 26.44
CA THR A 28 -14.51 0.60 26.88
C THR A 28 -15.85 1.28 27.12
N ARG A 29 -16.90 0.92 26.39
CA ARG A 29 -18.25 1.49 26.56
C ARG A 29 -19.12 0.77 27.60
N GLY A 30 -18.75 -0.45 27.98
CA GLY A 30 -19.48 -1.18 29.02
C GLY A 30 -20.91 -1.52 28.60
N PHE A 31 -21.09 -2.28 27.51
CA PHE A 31 -22.40 -2.80 27.10
C PHE A 31 -22.91 -3.83 28.15
N SER A 32 -24.19 -3.77 28.48
CA SER A 32 -24.81 -4.62 29.51
C SER A 32 -24.86 -6.09 29.05
N SER A 33 -25.01 -6.32 27.75
CA SER A 33 -25.11 -7.67 27.19
C SER A 33 -24.48 -7.73 25.77
N ASN A 34 -24.43 -8.93 25.23
CA ASN A 34 -24.04 -9.11 23.82
C ASN A 34 -25.11 -8.57 22.86
N GLU A 35 -26.38 -8.69 23.26
CA GLU A 35 -27.53 -8.20 22.53
C GLU A 35 -27.48 -6.68 22.38
N ASP A 36 -27.23 -5.94 23.47
CA ASP A 36 -27.07 -4.48 23.47
C ASP A 36 -25.92 -4.05 22.53
N PHE A 37 -24.84 -4.82 22.54
CA PHE A 37 -23.70 -4.54 21.64
C PHE A 37 -24.06 -4.78 20.18
N LEU A 38 -24.77 -5.85 19.86
CA LEU A 38 -25.25 -6.13 18.51
C LEU A 38 -26.25 -5.09 18.04
N GLU A 39 -27.18 -4.66 18.89
CA GLU A 39 -28.11 -3.58 18.60
C GLU A 39 -27.39 -2.28 18.28
N PHE A 40 -26.38 -1.93 19.08
CA PHE A 40 -25.50 -0.78 18.79
C PHE A 40 -24.84 -0.89 17.41
N LEU A 41 -24.28 -2.06 17.07
CA LEU A 41 -23.64 -2.27 15.76
C LEU A 41 -24.63 -2.14 14.59
N HIS A 42 -25.89 -2.51 14.80
CA HIS A 42 -26.93 -2.37 13.79
C HIS A 42 -27.61 -0.97 13.81
N SER A 43 -27.21 -0.10 14.74
CA SER A 43 -27.76 1.26 14.77
C SER A 43 -27.51 2.00 13.46
N PRO A 44 -28.44 2.84 12.99
CA PRO A 44 -28.31 3.54 11.70
C PRO A 44 -27.00 4.34 11.58
N LYS A 45 -26.54 4.97 12.66
CA LYS A 45 -25.30 5.75 12.69
C LYS A 45 -24.07 4.89 12.47
N VAL A 46 -24.01 3.71 13.13
CA VAL A 46 -22.88 2.79 12.96
C VAL A 46 -22.93 2.14 11.59
N ALA A 47 -24.10 1.75 11.11
CA ALA A 47 -24.28 1.18 9.77
C ALA A 47 -23.84 2.17 8.69
N GLU A 48 -24.17 3.45 8.80
CA GLU A 48 -23.76 4.50 7.88
C GLU A 48 -22.22 4.72 7.94
N LEU A 49 -21.63 4.80 9.14
CA LEU A 49 -20.18 4.91 9.30
C LEU A 49 -19.45 3.73 8.64
N MET A 50 -19.94 2.51 8.84
CA MET A 50 -19.39 1.31 8.22
C MET A 50 -19.52 1.33 6.69
N LYS A 51 -20.63 1.85 6.17
CA LYS A 51 -20.82 2.03 4.73
C LYS A 51 -19.79 2.99 4.15
N ARG A 52 -19.67 4.19 4.73
CA ARG A 52 -18.66 5.18 4.32
C ARG A 52 -17.24 4.63 4.39
N GLY A 53 -16.91 3.92 5.47
CA GLY A 53 -15.61 3.28 5.59
C GLY A 53 -15.33 2.29 4.46
N ARG A 54 -16.31 1.49 4.01
CA ARG A 54 -16.15 0.60 2.86
C ARG A 54 -15.96 1.36 1.54
N GLU A 55 -16.63 2.50 1.38
CA GLU A 55 -16.48 3.37 0.21
C GLU A 55 -15.06 3.96 0.14
N VAL A 56 -14.55 4.46 1.26
CA VAL A 56 -13.16 4.95 1.36
C VAL A 56 -12.14 3.85 1.04
N LEU A 57 -12.34 2.64 1.56
CA LEU A 57 -11.44 1.52 1.27
C LEU A 57 -11.45 1.13 -0.20
N ARG A 58 -12.63 1.13 -0.82
CA ARG A 58 -12.76 0.86 -2.24
C ARG A 58 -12.02 1.92 -3.06
N TRP A 59 -12.29 3.19 -2.78
CA TRP A 59 -11.64 4.32 -3.44
C TRP A 59 -10.10 4.25 -3.32
N ARG A 60 -9.57 4.01 -2.11
CA ARG A 60 -8.13 3.85 -1.90
C ARG A 60 -7.54 2.70 -2.71
N ARG A 61 -8.24 1.56 -2.72
CA ARG A 61 -7.79 0.41 -3.51
C ARG A 61 -7.75 0.72 -5.00
N GLU A 62 -8.78 1.39 -5.51
CA GLU A 62 -8.85 1.82 -6.91
C GLU A 62 -7.68 2.74 -7.26
N ARG A 63 -7.38 3.73 -6.43
CA ARG A 63 -6.23 4.63 -6.64
C ARG A 63 -4.90 3.89 -6.69
N VAL A 64 -4.67 2.97 -5.76
CA VAL A 64 -3.43 2.18 -5.75
C VAL A 64 -3.31 1.29 -7.00
N LEU A 65 -4.42 0.72 -7.48
CA LEU A 65 -4.43 -0.07 -8.71
C LEU A 65 -4.21 0.80 -9.96
N GLU A 66 -4.68 2.03 -9.96
CA GLU A 66 -4.37 3.00 -11.02
C GLU A 66 -2.88 3.37 -11.01
N SER A 67 -2.28 3.61 -9.83
CA SER A 67 -0.83 3.81 -9.72
C SER A 67 -0.05 2.61 -10.26
N LEU A 68 -0.50 1.39 -9.97
CA LEU A 68 0.10 0.18 -10.50
C LEU A 68 0.00 0.10 -12.03
N ALA A 69 -1.16 0.47 -12.60
CA ALA A 69 -1.35 0.50 -14.05
C ALA A 69 -0.40 1.51 -14.71
N LEU A 70 -0.31 2.72 -14.15
CA LEU A 70 0.61 3.77 -14.63
C LEU A 70 2.08 3.36 -14.49
N TRP A 71 2.44 2.69 -13.39
CA TRP A 71 3.79 2.14 -13.25
C TRP A 71 4.11 1.12 -14.36
N ASN A 72 3.21 0.19 -14.63
CA ASN A 72 3.37 -0.81 -15.70
C ASN A 72 3.47 -0.17 -17.09
N GLU A 73 2.69 0.90 -17.32
CA GLU A 73 2.61 1.57 -18.63
C GLU A 73 3.79 2.52 -18.85
N ILE A 74 4.24 3.24 -17.83
CA ILE A 74 5.20 4.34 -17.95
C ILE A 74 6.56 3.97 -17.38
N GLN A 75 6.63 3.67 -16.08
CA GLN A 75 7.90 3.51 -15.37
C GLN A 75 8.61 2.20 -15.73
N ARG A 76 7.88 1.11 -15.80
CA ARG A 76 8.45 -0.19 -16.14
C ARG A 76 9.19 -0.20 -17.47
N PRO A 77 8.61 0.28 -18.59
CA PRO A 77 9.33 0.35 -19.87
C PRO A 77 10.57 1.27 -19.83
N GLN A 78 10.52 2.34 -19.05
CA GLN A 78 11.68 3.21 -18.87
C GLN A 78 12.82 2.50 -18.14
N LEU A 79 12.50 1.72 -17.08
CA LEU A 79 13.48 0.91 -16.36
C LEU A 79 14.05 -0.20 -17.26
N GLU A 80 13.24 -0.86 -18.08
CA GLU A 80 13.71 -1.84 -19.06
C GLU A 80 14.71 -1.23 -20.03
N ALA A 81 14.39 -0.06 -20.56
CA ALA A 81 15.27 0.65 -21.48
C ALA A 81 16.57 1.12 -20.80
N GLN A 82 16.48 1.62 -19.56
CA GLN A 82 17.64 2.09 -18.79
C GLN A 82 18.55 0.95 -18.35
N TRP A 83 17.97 -0.15 -17.87
CA TRP A 83 18.75 -1.27 -17.32
C TRP A 83 19.20 -2.27 -18.38
N GLY A 84 18.55 -2.30 -19.54
CA GLY A 84 18.82 -3.28 -20.59
C GLY A 84 18.46 -4.71 -20.20
N VAL A 85 17.53 -4.87 -19.25
CA VAL A 85 17.00 -6.15 -18.76
C VAL A 85 15.49 -6.12 -18.75
N THR A 86 14.85 -7.28 -18.80
CA THR A 86 13.39 -7.36 -18.72
C THR A 86 12.92 -7.08 -17.30
N VAL A 87 11.94 -6.18 -17.17
CA VAL A 87 11.23 -5.91 -15.92
C VAL A 87 9.79 -6.45 -16.06
N PRO A 88 9.43 -7.54 -15.38
CA PRO A 88 8.12 -8.14 -15.57
C PRO A 88 7.00 -7.22 -15.06
N GLU A 89 5.82 -7.37 -15.65
CA GLU A 89 4.62 -6.65 -15.21
C GLU A 89 4.13 -7.16 -13.85
N LEU A 90 3.89 -6.27 -12.89
CA LEU A 90 3.19 -6.62 -11.66
C LEU A 90 1.68 -6.51 -11.88
N THR A 91 0.99 -7.65 -11.85
CA THR A 91 -0.47 -7.67 -12.01
C THR A 91 -1.20 -7.24 -10.74
N GLY A 92 -2.44 -6.75 -10.90
CA GLY A 92 -3.31 -6.43 -9.75
C GLY A 92 -3.58 -7.64 -8.85
N GLU A 93 -3.58 -8.87 -9.40
CA GLU A 93 -3.68 -10.10 -8.62
C GLU A 93 -2.39 -10.36 -7.82
N GLY A 94 -1.23 -10.18 -8.44
CA GLY A 94 0.07 -10.30 -7.79
C GLY A 94 0.20 -9.32 -6.63
N PHE A 95 -0.18 -8.06 -6.84
CA PHE A 95 -0.25 -7.06 -5.80
C PHE A 95 -1.24 -7.42 -4.68
N SER A 96 -2.46 -7.85 -5.04
CA SER A 96 -3.46 -8.26 -4.04
C SER A 96 -2.98 -9.43 -3.19
N ARG A 97 -2.21 -10.35 -3.76
CA ARG A 97 -1.60 -11.49 -3.05
C ARG A 97 -0.53 -11.03 -2.07
N HIS A 98 0.27 -10.02 -2.44
CA HIS A 98 1.27 -9.39 -1.56
C HIS A 98 0.62 -8.70 -0.35
N VAL A 99 -0.43 -7.91 -0.57
CA VAL A 99 -1.18 -7.21 0.49
C VAL A 99 -1.94 -8.19 1.39
N GLY A 100 -2.40 -9.32 0.85
CA GLY A 100 -3.18 -10.31 1.58
C GLY A 100 -4.51 -9.74 2.08
N ARG A 101 -4.74 -9.85 3.40
CA ARG A 101 -5.95 -9.32 4.08
C ARG A 101 -5.80 -7.87 4.53
N GLY A 102 -4.65 -7.27 4.25
CA GLY A 102 -4.35 -5.88 4.59
C GLY A 102 -5.12 -4.87 3.74
N GLN A 103 -4.95 -3.61 4.08
CA GLN A 103 -5.45 -2.51 3.28
C GLN A 103 -4.41 -2.12 2.25
N ALA A 104 -4.80 -2.01 0.98
CA ALA A 104 -3.94 -1.50 -0.07
C ALA A 104 -3.55 -0.03 0.21
N SER A 105 -2.26 0.28 0.09
CA SER A 105 -1.69 1.62 0.21
C SER A 105 -0.54 1.80 -0.77
N GLY A 106 -0.12 3.04 -1.02
CA GLY A 106 1.04 3.34 -1.84
C GLY A 106 2.32 2.67 -1.33
N LEU A 107 2.52 2.63 -0.01
CA LEU A 107 3.66 1.94 0.58
C LEU A 107 3.63 0.42 0.32
N HIS A 108 2.48 -0.22 0.47
CA HIS A 108 2.36 -1.66 0.11
C HIS A 108 2.61 -1.89 -1.38
N LEU A 109 2.23 -0.94 -2.25
CA LEU A 109 2.57 -1.03 -3.66
C LEU A 109 4.08 -0.92 -3.89
N ALA A 110 4.74 0.03 -3.22
CA ALA A 110 6.19 0.20 -3.29
C ALA A 110 6.94 -1.05 -2.78
N GLU A 111 6.51 -1.64 -1.68
CA GLU A 111 7.04 -2.91 -1.15
C GLU A 111 6.85 -4.07 -2.14
N ALA A 112 5.67 -4.17 -2.73
CA ALA A 112 5.37 -5.19 -3.74
C ALA A 112 6.24 -5.01 -4.99
N LEU A 113 6.39 -3.78 -5.48
CA LEU A 113 7.26 -3.45 -6.62
C LEU A 113 8.72 -3.73 -6.30
N HIS A 114 9.21 -3.32 -5.12
CA HIS A 114 10.57 -3.62 -4.69
C HIS A 114 10.87 -5.12 -4.71
N ALA A 115 9.98 -5.92 -4.12
CA ALA A 115 10.13 -7.38 -4.16
C ALA A 115 10.04 -7.95 -5.58
N HIS A 116 9.18 -7.36 -6.42
CA HIS A 116 8.91 -7.83 -7.77
C HIS A 116 10.08 -7.57 -8.74
N VAL A 117 10.75 -6.43 -8.61
CA VAL A 117 11.89 -6.06 -9.49
C VAL A 117 13.23 -6.71 -9.07
N GLN A 118 13.30 -7.37 -7.93
CA GLN A 118 14.53 -7.99 -7.42
C GLN A 118 15.25 -8.91 -8.43
N PRO A 119 14.57 -9.76 -9.23
CA PRO A 119 15.25 -10.56 -10.26
C PRO A 119 15.93 -9.69 -11.31
N SER A 120 15.25 -8.64 -11.81
CA SER A 120 15.78 -7.70 -12.79
C SER A 120 16.96 -6.90 -12.23
N LEU A 121 16.90 -6.48 -10.96
CA LEU A 121 18.03 -5.82 -10.28
C LEU A 121 19.27 -6.71 -10.24
N ARG A 122 19.09 -8.00 -9.92
CA ARG A 122 20.21 -8.96 -9.88
C ARG A 122 20.81 -9.19 -11.26
N GLU A 123 19.97 -9.30 -12.28
CA GLU A 123 20.42 -9.42 -13.67
C GLU A 123 21.21 -8.19 -14.10
N ARG A 124 20.67 -6.98 -13.86
CA ARG A 124 21.38 -5.73 -14.14
C ARG A 124 22.70 -5.62 -13.36
N ALA A 125 22.71 -5.93 -12.09
CA ALA A 125 23.92 -5.92 -11.27
C ALA A 125 24.97 -6.90 -11.79
N ALA A 126 24.59 -8.05 -12.35
CA ALA A 126 25.51 -8.98 -12.97
C ALA A 126 26.19 -8.37 -14.21
N LEU A 127 25.41 -7.73 -15.09
CA LEU A 127 25.93 -7.03 -16.26
C LEU A 127 26.89 -5.88 -15.89
N LEU A 128 26.56 -5.11 -14.87
CA LEU A 128 27.39 -4.00 -14.39
C LEU A 128 28.74 -4.47 -13.82
N ARG A 129 28.80 -5.64 -13.18
CA ARG A 129 30.03 -6.22 -12.66
C ARG A 129 31.04 -6.64 -13.73
N GLU A 130 30.62 -6.79 -14.97
CA GLU A 130 31.48 -7.05 -16.11
C GLU A 130 32.15 -5.77 -16.62
N SER A 131 31.71 -4.60 -16.18
CA SER A 131 32.28 -3.29 -16.53
C SER A 131 33.09 -2.71 -15.38
N ASP A 132 34.25 -2.14 -15.70
CA ASP A 132 35.15 -1.49 -14.72
C ASP A 132 34.95 0.04 -14.68
N SER A 133 33.85 0.55 -15.28
CA SER A 133 33.58 1.99 -15.34
C SER A 133 33.11 2.54 -13.98
N GLU A 134 33.35 3.84 -13.77
CA GLU A 134 32.89 4.54 -12.56
C GLU A 134 31.36 4.63 -12.51
N GLU A 135 30.74 4.80 -13.68
CA GLU A 135 29.28 4.83 -13.85
C GLU A 135 28.65 3.49 -13.43
N ALA A 136 29.25 2.36 -13.83
CA ALA A 136 28.78 1.04 -13.44
C ALA A 136 28.88 0.83 -11.93
N ARG A 137 29.96 1.30 -11.30
CA ARG A 137 30.12 1.24 -9.84
C ARG A 137 29.10 2.10 -9.10
N ALA A 138 28.84 3.33 -9.60
CA ALA A 138 27.82 4.20 -9.03
C ALA A 138 26.41 3.59 -9.15
N GLU A 139 26.08 3.00 -10.29
CA GLU A 139 24.80 2.34 -10.50
C GLU A 139 24.65 1.11 -9.60
N LEU A 140 25.69 0.29 -9.40
CA LEU A 140 25.68 -0.84 -8.45
C LEU A 140 25.34 -0.37 -7.04
N VAL A 141 25.97 0.71 -6.56
CA VAL A 141 25.66 1.29 -5.24
C VAL A 141 24.19 1.73 -5.18
N PHE A 142 23.66 2.33 -6.24
CA PHE A 142 22.24 2.71 -6.31
C PHE A 142 21.32 1.48 -6.23
N LEU A 143 21.60 0.43 -7.01
CA LEU A 143 20.78 -0.80 -7.02
C LEU A 143 20.79 -1.50 -5.67
N ASP A 144 21.96 -1.55 -5.00
CA ASP A 144 22.10 -2.16 -3.67
C ASP A 144 21.35 -1.39 -2.55
N ASN A 145 21.11 -0.08 -2.76
CA ASN A 145 20.42 0.78 -1.81
C ASN A 145 18.96 1.08 -2.21
N LEU A 146 18.47 0.49 -3.32
CA LEU A 146 17.09 0.69 -3.71
C LEU A 146 16.14 0.14 -2.65
N SER A 147 15.27 0.99 -2.14
CA SER A 147 14.32 0.64 -1.08
C SER A 147 12.87 0.88 -1.53
N ALA A 148 11.92 0.33 -0.76
CA ALA A 148 10.50 0.59 -0.99
C ALA A 148 10.14 2.08 -0.82
N GLU A 149 10.79 2.76 0.13
CA GLU A 149 10.62 4.21 0.33
C GLU A 149 11.10 5.00 -0.89
N TYR A 150 12.26 4.64 -1.45
CA TYR A 150 12.73 5.28 -2.68
C TYR A 150 11.73 5.08 -3.83
N ILE A 151 11.18 3.88 -3.97
CA ILE A 151 10.16 3.58 -4.99
C ILE A 151 8.91 4.42 -4.76
N ALA A 152 8.44 4.54 -3.52
CA ALA A 152 7.28 5.35 -3.17
C ALA A 152 7.51 6.82 -3.58
N ASP A 153 8.65 7.39 -3.21
CA ASP A 153 8.93 8.81 -3.38
C ASP A 153 9.28 9.19 -4.84
N HIS A 154 9.96 8.31 -5.59
CA HIS A 154 10.51 8.65 -6.90
C HIS A 154 9.80 7.98 -8.08
N TRP A 155 9.20 6.81 -7.87
CA TRP A 155 8.50 6.09 -8.95
C TRP A 155 6.99 6.23 -8.87
N LEU A 156 6.41 6.34 -7.67
CA LEU A 156 4.97 6.40 -7.48
C LEU A 156 4.46 7.82 -7.20
N SER A 157 5.19 8.63 -6.46
CA SER A 157 4.80 10.02 -6.16
C SER A 157 4.57 10.89 -7.41
N PRO A 158 5.37 10.77 -8.51
CA PRO A 158 5.09 11.48 -9.75
C PRO A 158 3.78 11.09 -10.44
N LEU A 159 3.17 9.97 -10.02
CA LEU A 159 1.89 9.46 -10.52
C LEU A 159 0.71 10.02 -9.70
N GLU A 160 0.79 11.28 -9.28
CA GLU A 160 -0.14 11.89 -8.33
C GLU A 160 -1.62 11.68 -8.69
N HIS A 161 -2.36 11.32 -7.65
CA HIS A 161 -3.81 11.18 -7.73
C HIS A 161 -4.49 12.40 -7.12
N PRO A 162 -5.65 12.82 -7.65
CA PRO A 162 -6.43 13.86 -7.04
C PRO A 162 -6.77 13.46 -5.59
N GLU A 163 -6.78 14.46 -4.70
CA GLU A 163 -7.19 14.28 -3.32
C GLU A 163 -8.58 13.60 -3.24
N MET A 164 -8.80 12.89 -2.14
CA MET A 164 -10.10 12.25 -1.91
C MET A 164 -11.17 13.35 -1.79
N PRO A 165 -12.29 13.24 -2.50
CA PRO A 165 -13.42 14.15 -2.31
C PRO A 165 -13.89 14.10 -0.85
N ASP A 166 -14.23 15.26 -0.28
CA ASP A 166 -14.79 15.42 1.08
C ASP A 166 -16.10 14.63 1.30
#